data_4e3831485bfece2b4f46b14f70bdd782
#
_entry.id   4e3831485bfece2b4f46b14f70bdd782
#
_cell.length_a   1.000
_cell.length_b   1.000
_cell.length_c   1.000
_cell.angle_alpha   90.00
_cell.angle_beta   90.00
_cell.angle_gamma   90.00
#
_symmetry.space_group_name_H-M   'P 1'
#
loop_
_entity.id
_entity.type
_entity.pdbx_description
1 polymer ?
#
loop_
_entity_poly.entity_id
_entity_poly.type
_entity_poly.pdbx_seq_one_letter_code
_entity_poly.pdbx_strand_id
1 'polypeptide(L)'
;QGFNKYEDSTTETIEILSPFTDAKKEDAKNTSIGKKIVSNEAHHFYPFSVNPENYNIYTNEIDGLEGYTKEAYDAFKEGCLVAATAYNTNSKAGCENELAIFVECKESSKLYLANLDEYINFKKGEEKDIIDLSELMQILNKDEVKKEIEKVEIYYNPYTTELEGDLAIADVKNLF
;
A
#
# COMPACT_ATOMS: atom_id res chain seq x y z
N GLN A 1 -6.04 -5.36 1.27
CA GLN A 1 -6.60 -4.57 2.37
C GLN A 1 -5.58 -3.52 2.78
N GLY A 2 -6.00 -2.25 2.89
CA GLY A 2 -5.18 -1.18 3.43
C GLY A 2 -5.32 -1.10 4.95
N PHE A 3 -4.19 -0.90 5.63
CA PHE A 3 -4.16 -0.67 7.08
C PHE A 3 -3.95 0.82 7.32
N ASN A 4 -4.89 1.42 8.07
CA ASN A 4 -4.82 2.85 8.38
C ASN A 4 -3.62 3.14 9.29
N LYS A 5 -2.78 4.10 8.90
CA LYS A 5 -1.63 4.57 9.67
C LYS A 5 -1.85 5.97 10.24
N TYR A 6 -2.64 6.76 9.56
CA TYR A 6 -3.05 8.09 9.98
C TYR A 6 -4.35 8.48 9.27
N GLU A 7 -5.20 9.19 9.97
CA GLU A 7 -6.39 9.82 9.40
C GLU A 7 -6.67 11.11 10.16
N ASP A 8 -6.91 12.18 9.42
CA ASP A 8 -7.44 13.41 10.01
C ASP A 8 -8.83 13.12 10.59
N SER A 9 -9.01 13.50 11.86
CA SER A 9 -10.27 13.31 12.57
C SER A 9 -11.45 14.11 12.00
N THR A 10 -11.17 15.06 11.11
CA THR A 10 -12.19 15.86 10.43
C THR A 10 -12.78 15.06 9.28
N THR A 11 -13.89 14.40 9.54
CA THR A 11 -14.62 13.67 8.49
C THR A 11 -15.92 14.38 8.15
N GLU A 12 -16.19 14.54 6.86
CA GLU A 12 -17.46 15.05 6.37
C GLU A 12 -18.34 13.89 5.90
N THR A 13 -19.60 13.92 6.29
CA THR A 13 -20.60 12.98 5.78
C THR A 13 -21.47 13.67 4.75
N ILE A 14 -21.40 13.20 3.51
CA ILE A 14 -22.23 13.69 2.41
C ILE A 14 -23.38 12.69 2.20
N GLU A 15 -24.62 13.15 2.32
CA GLU A 15 -25.79 12.36 1.98
C GLU A 15 -26.09 12.47 0.49
N ILE A 16 -26.23 11.31 -0.17
CA ILE A 16 -26.66 11.22 -1.55
C ILE A 16 -28.16 11.00 -1.53
N LEU A 17 -28.92 12.00 -2.01
CA LEU A 17 -30.38 11.95 -2.02
C LEU A 17 -30.89 11.41 -3.36
N SER A 18 -31.98 10.66 -3.32
CA SER A 18 -32.70 10.27 -4.53
C SER A 18 -33.28 11.52 -5.21
N PRO A 19 -33.10 11.69 -6.53
CA PRO A 19 -33.74 12.76 -7.28
C PRO A 19 -35.26 12.53 -7.45
N PHE A 20 -35.74 11.35 -7.12
CA PHE A 20 -37.15 10.98 -7.26
C PHE A 20 -37.88 11.06 -5.93
N THR A 21 -38.97 11.79 -5.92
CA THR A 21 -39.92 11.81 -4.80
C THR A 21 -41.19 11.06 -5.19
N ASP A 22 -41.83 10.41 -4.24
CA ASP A 22 -43.19 9.88 -4.47
C ASP A 22 -44.19 11.06 -4.44
N ALA A 23 -44.45 11.61 -5.61
CA ALA A 23 -45.29 12.79 -5.78
C ALA A 23 -46.75 12.60 -5.33
N LYS A 24 -47.15 11.40 -4.90
CA LYS A 24 -48.53 11.11 -4.46
C LYS A 24 -48.74 11.25 -2.96
N LYS A 25 -47.69 11.55 -2.19
CA LYS A 25 -47.80 11.75 -0.73
C LYS A 25 -47.58 13.21 -0.35
N GLU A 26 -48.48 13.77 0.47
CA GLU A 26 -48.40 15.15 0.95
C GLU A 26 -47.09 15.50 1.67
N ASP A 27 -46.41 14.49 2.26
CA ASP A 27 -45.13 14.62 2.95
C ASP A 27 -43.95 13.93 2.20
N ALA A 28 -43.98 13.90 0.88
CA ALA A 28 -42.95 13.27 0.08
C ALA A 28 -41.60 13.95 0.28
N LYS A 29 -40.63 13.21 0.88
CA LYS A 29 -39.26 13.63 1.06
C LYS A 29 -38.35 12.79 0.18
N ASN A 30 -37.27 13.41 -0.31
CA ASN A 30 -36.20 12.66 -0.97
C ASN A 30 -35.65 11.66 -0.02
N THR A 31 -35.48 10.41 -0.47
CA THR A 31 -34.90 9.35 0.32
C THR A 31 -33.39 9.36 0.15
N SER A 32 -32.64 9.28 1.23
CA SER A 32 -31.21 9.07 1.17
C SER A 32 -30.94 7.70 0.53
N ILE A 33 -30.18 7.67 -0.57
CA ILE A 33 -29.76 6.45 -1.27
C ILE A 33 -28.36 6.01 -0.90
N GLY A 34 -27.62 6.84 -0.16
CA GLY A 34 -26.29 6.51 0.29
C GLY A 34 -25.68 7.62 1.13
N LYS A 35 -24.61 7.28 1.79
CA LYS A 35 -23.75 8.23 2.51
C LYS A 35 -22.33 8.08 2.00
N LYS A 36 -21.66 9.19 1.77
CA LYS A 36 -20.24 9.25 1.47
C LYS A 36 -19.54 9.91 2.67
N ILE A 37 -18.54 9.23 3.19
CA ILE A 37 -17.66 9.78 4.23
C ILE A 37 -16.39 10.22 3.52
N VAL A 38 -15.94 11.43 3.81
CA VAL A 38 -14.73 12.02 3.22
C VAL A 38 -13.84 12.45 4.37
N SER A 39 -12.60 11.96 4.36
CA SER A 39 -11.52 12.46 5.22
C SER A 39 -10.70 13.48 4.45
N ASN A 40 -10.19 14.50 5.12
CA ASN A 40 -9.29 15.47 4.48
C ASN A 40 -7.98 14.82 4.09
N GLU A 41 -7.46 13.95 4.95
CA GLU A 41 -6.21 13.25 4.76
C GLU A 41 -6.26 11.87 5.43
N ALA A 42 -5.73 10.86 4.75
CA ALA A 42 -5.59 9.52 5.32
C ALA A 42 -4.41 8.79 4.66
N HIS A 43 -3.60 8.15 5.49
CA HIS A 43 -2.45 7.36 5.05
C HIS A 43 -2.69 5.89 5.35
N HIS A 44 -2.55 5.05 4.34
CA HIS A 44 -2.78 3.62 4.44
C HIS A 44 -1.58 2.84 3.94
N PHE A 45 -1.26 1.77 4.64
CA PHE A 45 -0.25 0.81 4.19
C PHE A 45 -0.93 -0.43 3.60
N TYR A 46 -0.44 -0.90 2.46
CA TYR A 46 -0.94 -2.07 1.75
C TYR A 46 0.14 -3.16 1.69
N PRO A 47 0.17 -4.09 2.67
CA PRO A 47 1.12 -5.20 2.63
C PRO A 47 0.72 -6.21 1.55
N PHE A 48 1.70 -6.84 0.95
CA PHE A 48 1.53 -7.93 0.01
C PHE A 48 2.59 -9.01 0.26
N SER A 49 2.31 -10.22 -0.19
CA SER A 49 3.25 -11.33 -0.21
C SER A 49 3.10 -12.07 -1.52
N VAL A 50 4.22 -12.34 -2.18
CA VAL A 50 4.28 -13.08 -3.44
C VAL A 50 5.18 -14.29 -3.23
N ASN A 51 4.63 -15.50 -3.43
CA ASN A 51 5.39 -16.73 -3.46
C ASN A 51 5.30 -17.33 -4.88
N PRO A 52 6.38 -17.26 -5.68
CA PRO A 52 6.40 -17.81 -7.05
C PRO A 52 6.07 -19.29 -7.11
N GLU A 53 6.44 -20.08 -6.10
CA GLU A 53 6.17 -21.53 -6.08
C GLU A 53 4.69 -21.87 -6.12
N ASN A 54 3.82 -20.98 -5.61
CA ASN A 54 2.37 -21.18 -5.68
C ASN A 54 1.82 -21.23 -7.11
N TYR A 55 2.57 -20.70 -8.08
CA TYR A 55 2.20 -20.70 -9.50
C TYR A 55 2.76 -21.91 -10.26
N ASN A 56 3.81 -22.54 -9.75
CA ASN A 56 4.49 -23.66 -10.41
C ASN A 56 3.60 -24.90 -10.53
N ILE A 57 2.63 -25.09 -9.63
CA ILE A 57 1.69 -26.21 -9.72
C ILE A 57 0.87 -26.17 -11.01
N TYR A 58 0.55 -24.97 -11.50
CA TYR A 58 -0.26 -24.79 -12.71
C TYR A 58 0.53 -24.98 -14.01
N THR A 59 1.86 -24.87 -13.98
CA THR A 59 2.70 -25.05 -15.18
C THR A 59 2.64 -26.47 -15.73
N ASN A 60 2.33 -27.44 -14.86
CA ASN A 60 2.16 -28.84 -15.27
C ASN A 60 0.75 -29.15 -15.77
N GLU A 61 -0.22 -28.28 -15.52
CA GLU A 61 -1.63 -28.51 -15.86
C GLU A 61 -2.09 -27.68 -17.07
N ILE A 62 -1.38 -26.58 -17.36
CA ILE A 62 -1.74 -25.65 -18.43
C ILE A 62 -0.58 -25.51 -19.40
N ASP A 63 -0.79 -25.98 -20.62
CA ASP A 63 0.21 -25.91 -21.69
C ASP A 63 0.58 -24.44 -21.99
N GLY A 64 1.90 -24.14 -22.01
CA GLY A 64 2.42 -22.82 -22.33
C GLY A 64 2.42 -21.83 -21.14
N LEU A 65 2.06 -22.26 -19.96
CA LEU A 65 2.18 -21.42 -18.74
C LEU A 65 3.62 -21.50 -18.19
N GLU A 66 4.25 -20.36 -18.02
CA GLU A 66 5.64 -20.26 -17.53
C GLU A 66 5.73 -20.06 -15.99
N GLY A 67 4.60 -20.02 -15.29
CA GLY A 67 4.56 -19.72 -13.86
C GLY A 67 4.68 -18.21 -13.58
N TYR A 68 5.27 -17.85 -12.41
CA TYR A 68 5.48 -16.45 -12.06
C TYR A 68 6.89 -16.03 -12.49
N THR A 69 6.97 -15.31 -13.61
CA THR A 69 8.25 -14.93 -14.22
C THR A 69 8.84 -13.66 -13.60
N LYS A 70 10.12 -13.40 -13.90
CA LYS A 70 10.78 -12.16 -13.50
C LYS A 70 10.10 -10.94 -14.12
N GLU A 71 9.67 -11.03 -15.38
CA GLU A 71 8.97 -9.96 -16.08
C GLU A 71 7.63 -9.62 -15.41
N ALA A 72 6.90 -10.64 -14.95
CA ALA A 72 5.66 -10.45 -14.19
C ALA A 72 5.94 -9.73 -12.85
N TYR A 73 7.02 -10.10 -12.17
CA TYR A 73 7.43 -9.44 -10.92
C TYR A 73 7.86 -7.99 -11.17
N ASP A 74 8.66 -7.72 -12.19
CA ASP A 74 9.11 -6.38 -12.53
C ASP A 74 7.91 -5.47 -12.89
N ALA A 75 6.94 -5.98 -13.65
CA ALA A 75 5.69 -5.26 -13.94
C ALA A 75 4.84 -5.02 -12.69
N PHE A 76 4.79 -5.98 -11.77
CA PHE A 76 4.12 -5.81 -10.48
C PHE A 76 4.79 -4.71 -9.65
N LYS A 77 6.13 -4.69 -9.56
CA LYS A 77 6.88 -3.63 -8.86
C LYS A 77 6.59 -2.26 -9.46
N GLU A 78 6.66 -2.14 -10.78
CA GLU A 78 6.34 -0.88 -11.48
C GLU A 78 4.90 -0.44 -11.16
N GLY A 79 3.94 -1.36 -11.22
CA GLY A 79 2.56 -1.11 -10.83
C GLY A 79 2.44 -0.59 -9.39
N CYS A 80 3.16 -1.19 -8.44
CA CYS A 80 3.16 -0.73 -7.05
C CYS A 80 3.70 0.69 -6.89
N LEU A 81 4.68 1.10 -7.72
CA LEU A 81 5.26 2.44 -7.64
C LEU A 81 4.32 3.54 -8.15
N VAL A 82 3.44 3.23 -9.10
CA VAL A 82 2.62 4.24 -9.79
C VAL A 82 1.12 4.12 -9.56
N ALA A 83 0.63 2.99 -9.04
CA ALA A 83 -0.79 2.68 -9.03
C ALA A 83 -1.65 3.67 -8.24
N ALA A 84 -1.20 4.12 -7.07
CA ALA A 84 -1.96 5.06 -6.26
C ALA A 84 -2.11 6.41 -6.97
N THR A 85 -1.03 6.92 -7.54
CA THR A 85 -1.02 8.19 -8.28
C THR A 85 -1.78 8.10 -9.61
N ALA A 86 -1.69 6.96 -10.30
CA ALA A 86 -2.41 6.73 -11.56
C ALA A 86 -3.92 6.49 -11.38
N TYR A 87 -4.34 6.04 -10.19
CA TYR A 87 -5.73 5.73 -9.90
C TYR A 87 -6.51 6.99 -9.52
N ASN A 88 -6.93 7.72 -10.54
CA ASN A 88 -7.66 8.97 -10.37
C ASN A 88 -9.17 8.77 -10.63
N THR A 89 -9.95 8.73 -9.57
CA THR A 89 -11.42 8.66 -9.62
C THR A 89 -12.02 9.83 -8.84
N ASN A 90 -13.34 10.02 -8.96
CA ASN A 90 -14.05 11.08 -8.22
C ASN A 90 -13.85 11.01 -6.69
N SER A 91 -13.59 9.81 -6.14
CA SER A 91 -13.38 9.62 -4.70
C SER A 91 -11.91 9.39 -4.33
N LYS A 92 -11.01 9.37 -5.31
CA LYS A 92 -9.58 9.07 -5.17
C LYS A 92 -8.71 10.09 -5.89
N ALA A 93 -9.25 11.27 -6.19
CA ALA A 93 -8.47 12.36 -6.75
C ALA A 93 -7.42 12.84 -5.73
N GLY A 94 -6.18 12.99 -6.19
CA GLY A 94 -5.07 13.43 -5.34
C GLY A 94 -4.46 12.34 -4.44
N CYS A 95 -4.80 11.05 -4.63
CA CYS A 95 -4.05 9.98 -3.98
C CYS A 95 -2.67 9.84 -4.63
N GLU A 96 -1.66 9.62 -3.81
CA GLU A 96 -0.29 9.44 -4.28
C GLU A 96 0.44 8.33 -3.50
N ASN A 97 1.49 7.81 -4.09
CA ASN A 97 2.43 6.93 -3.41
C ASN A 97 3.45 7.77 -2.65
N GLU A 98 3.61 7.48 -1.38
CA GLU A 98 4.63 8.11 -0.54
C GLU A 98 5.79 7.16 -0.29
N LEU A 99 5.50 5.86 -0.24
CA LEU A 99 6.44 4.80 0.09
C LEU A 99 6.10 3.51 -0.65
N ALA A 100 7.13 2.80 -1.13
CA ALA A 100 7.04 1.40 -1.50
C ALA A 100 8.27 0.65 -0.98
N ILE A 101 8.06 -0.51 -0.35
CA ILE A 101 9.13 -1.34 0.20
C ILE A 101 9.03 -2.73 -0.42
N PHE A 102 10.15 -3.23 -0.95
CA PHE A 102 10.27 -4.58 -1.48
C PHE A 102 11.37 -5.32 -0.74
N VAL A 103 11.00 -6.42 -0.10
CA VAL A 103 11.92 -7.35 0.54
C VAL A 103 11.94 -8.62 -0.29
N GLU A 104 13.01 -8.82 -1.04
CA GLU A 104 13.22 -10.00 -1.87
C GLU A 104 14.00 -11.03 -1.05
N CYS A 105 13.43 -12.20 -0.89
CA CYS A 105 14.08 -13.31 -0.20
C CYS A 105 14.90 -14.15 -1.19
N LYS A 106 15.93 -14.83 -0.68
CA LYS A 106 16.72 -15.77 -1.46
C LYS A 106 15.86 -16.94 -1.92
N GLU A 107 16.31 -17.57 -3.00
CA GLU A 107 15.71 -18.81 -3.49
C GLU A 107 15.64 -19.85 -2.36
N SER A 108 14.52 -20.54 -2.25
CA SER A 108 14.23 -21.52 -1.19
C SER A 108 14.20 -20.97 0.24
N SER A 109 14.22 -19.66 0.43
CA SER A 109 14.01 -19.05 1.76
C SER A 109 12.64 -19.44 2.32
N LYS A 110 12.63 -19.73 3.62
CA LYS A 110 11.39 -20.00 4.38
C LYS A 110 11.02 -18.84 5.30
N LEU A 111 11.65 -17.68 5.08
CA LEU A 111 11.38 -16.49 5.88
C LEU A 111 9.94 -16.02 5.67
N TYR A 112 9.26 -15.80 6.78
CA TYR A 112 7.96 -15.15 6.82
C TYR A 112 8.00 -14.01 7.83
N LEU A 113 7.82 -12.80 7.35
CA LEU A 113 7.92 -11.57 8.14
C LEU A 113 6.57 -11.07 8.67
N ALA A 114 5.50 -11.85 8.51
CA ALA A 114 4.13 -11.44 8.82
C ALA A 114 3.71 -10.17 8.05
N ASN A 115 2.84 -9.36 8.64
CA ASN A 115 2.39 -8.11 8.03
C ASN A 115 3.42 -7.02 8.33
N LEU A 116 4.10 -6.51 7.32
CA LEU A 116 5.12 -5.47 7.48
C LEU A 116 4.55 -4.16 8.05
N ASP A 117 3.25 -3.91 7.88
CA ASP A 117 2.60 -2.73 8.42
C ASP A 117 2.67 -2.63 9.95
N GLU A 118 2.78 -3.74 10.66
CA GLU A 118 2.92 -3.75 12.13
C GLU A 118 4.21 -3.08 12.60
N TYR A 119 5.25 -3.05 11.74
CA TYR A 119 6.58 -2.51 12.04
C TYR A 119 6.84 -1.14 11.42
N ILE A 120 5.81 -0.50 10.88
CA ILE A 120 5.90 0.80 10.21
C ILE A 120 4.94 1.77 10.88
N ASN A 121 5.46 2.91 11.32
CA ASN A 121 4.67 3.95 11.93
C ASN A 121 4.69 5.22 11.07
N PHE A 122 3.60 5.98 11.13
CA PHE A 122 3.47 7.28 10.48
C PHE A 122 3.30 8.36 11.54
N LYS A 123 4.00 9.47 11.34
CA LYS A 123 3.91 10.67 12.19
C LYS A 123 3.70 11.88 11.29
N LYS A 124 2.64 12.64 11.53
CA LYS A 124 2.42 13.91 10.83
C LYS A 124 3.48 14.90 11.24
N GLY A 125 4.20 15.46 10.27
CA GLY A 125 5.21 16.48 10.47
C GLY A 125 4.70 17.89 10.13
N GLU A 126 5.46 18.91 10.47
CA GLU A 126 5.13 20.30 10.14
C GLU A 126 5.52 20.65 8.68
N GLU A 127 6.65 20.18 8.21
CA GLU A 127 7.14 20.42 6.86
C GLU A 127 7.03 19.16 5.99
N LYS A 128 7.41 18.00 6.54
CA LYS A 128 7.31 16.71 5.90
C LYS A 128 6.76 15.68 6.86
N ASP A 129 6.03 14.75 6.34
CA ASP A 129 5.56 13.61 7.09
C ASP A 129 6.71 12.63 7.35
N ILE A 130 6.64 11.93 8.47
CA ILE A 130 7.69 11.01 8.90
C ILE A 130 7.16 9.59 8.84
N ILE A 131 7.85 8.73 8.10
CA ILE A 131 7.61 7.30 8.12
C ILE A 131 8.74 6.63 8.90
N ASP A 132 8.40 6.10 10.08
CA ASP A 132 9.34 5.45 10.98
C ASP A 132 9.44 3.97 10.65
N LEU A 133 10.57 3.58 10.09
CA LEU A 133 10.95 2.23 9.71
C LEU A 133 11.89 1.57 10.72
N SER A 134 12.14 2.20 11.88
CA SER A 134 13.16 1.76 12.84
C SER A 134 12.94 0.31 13.28
N GLU A 135 11.71 -0.08 13.58
CA GLU A 135 11.38 -1.43 14.01
C GLU A 135 11.54 -2.45 12.88
N LEU A 136 11.07 -2.12 11.68
CA LEU A 136 11.27 -2.97 10.50
C LEU A 136 12.76 -3.19 10.23
N MET A 137 13.56 -2.13 10.24
CA MET A 137 15.00 -2.24 9.99
C MET A 137 15.72 -3.04 11.06
N GLN A 138 15.32 -2.95 12.33
CA GLN A 138 15.86 -3.79 13.39
C GLN A 138 15.57 -5.29 13.13
N ILE A 139 14.38 -5.63 12.62
CA ILE A 139 14.04 -7.00 12.27
C ILE A 139 14.86 -7.48 11.07
N LEU A 140 14.93 -6.68 10.01
CA LEU A 140 15.67 -7.05 8.79
C LEU A 140 17.18 -7.19 9.01
N ASN A 141 17.74 -6.47 9.99
CA ASN A 141 19.15 -6.54 10.36
C ASN A 141 19.52 -7.71 11.29
N LYS A 142 18.55 -8.47 11.82
CA LYS A 142 18.87 -9.68 12.60
C LYS A 142 19.58 -10.72 11.72
N ASP A 143 20.63 -11.34 12.23
CA ASP A 143 21.46 -12.28 11.46
C ASP A 143 20.64 -13.42 10.84
N GLU A 144 19.65 -13.96 11.59
CA GLU A 144 18.76 -15.02 11.12
C GLU A 144 17.79 -14.57 10.02
N VAL A 145 17.46 -13.30 9.94
CA VAL A 145 16.61 -12.71 8.90
C VAL A 145 17.45 -12.30 7.71
N LYS A 146 18.52 -11.55 7.95
CA LYS A 146 19.40 -11.01 6.92
C LYS A 146 20.01 -12.08 6.01
N LYS A 147 20.35 -13.25 6.54
CA LYS A 147 20.87 -14.36 5.73
C LYS A 147 19.88 -14.91 4.71
N GLU A 148 18.60 -14.74 4.93
CA GLU A 148 17.50 -15.19 4.07
C GLU A 148 17.08 -14.15 3.02
N ILE A 149 17.53 -12.90 3.19
CA ILE A 149 17.19 -11.78 2.30
C ILE A 149 18.23 -11.69 1.18
N GLU A 150 17.77 -11.51 -0.04
CA GLU A 150 18.59 -11.19 -1.20
C GLU A 150 18.73 -9.69 -1.37
N LYS A 151 17.62 -8.94 -1.25
CA LYS A 151 17.59 -7.51 -1.51
C LYS A 151 16.48 -6.82 -0.72
N VAL A 152 16.75 -5.59 -0.30
CA VAL A 152 15.73 -4.65 0.22
C VAL A 152 15.77 -3.39 -0.62
N GLU A 153 14.65 -2.98 -1.16
CA GLU A 153 14.51 -1.72 -1.89
C GLU A 153 13.43 -0.87 -1.22
N ILE A 154 13.74 0.41 -1.05
CA ILE A 154 12.79 1.40 -0.51
C ILE A 154 12.71 2.54 -1.51
N TYR A 155 11.50 2.84 -1.95
CA TYR A 155 11.18 3.98 -2.79
C TYR A 155 10.31 4.93 -1.99
N TYR A 156 10.61 6.21 -1.97
CA TYR A 156 9.83 7.20 -1.24
C TYR A 156 9.82 8.55 -1.93
N ASN A 157 8.89 9.42 -1.55
CA ASN A 157 8.84 10.80 -2.02
C ASN A 157 9.63 11.71 -1.07
N PRO A 158 10.87 12.11 -1.41
CA PRO A 158 11.71 12.91 -0.52
C PRO A 158 11.25 14.36 -0.38
N TYR A 159 10.27 14.81 -1.18
CA TYR A 159 9.75 16.17 -1.08
C TYR A 159 8.70 16.33 0.02
N THR A 160 7.94 15.28 0.27
CA THR A 160 6.84 15.28 1.24
C THR A 160 7.10 14.41 2.46
N THR A 161 8.09 13.51 2.39
CA THR A 161 8.30 12.47 3.40
C THR A 161 9.76 12.40 3.84
N GLU A 162 9.98 12.13 5.12
CA GLU A 162 11.25 11.72 5.71
C GLU A 162 11.16 10.29 6.23
N LEU A 163 12.27 9.54 6.13
CA LEU A 163 12.37 8.19 6.63
C LEU A 163 13.21 8.16 7.91
N GLU A 164 12.68 7.55 8.97
CA GLU A 164 13.43 7.25 10.20
C GLU A 164 13.84 5.77 10.22
N GLY A 165 15.05 5.48 10.74
CA GLY A 165 15.59 4.13 10.91
C GLY A 165 16.99 3.95 10.33
N ASP A 166 17.62 2.83 10.65
CA ASP A 166 18.93 2.43 10.07
C ASP A 166 18.70 1.75 8.72
N LEU A 167 18.77 2.54 7.64
CA LEU A 167 18.47 2.09 6.27
C LEU A 167 19.68 1.42 5.58
N ALA A 168 20.77 1.12 6.28
CA ALA A 168 22.01 0.62 5.68
C ALA A 168 21.86 -0.71 4.90
N ILE A 169 20.84 -1.52 5.22
CA ILE A 169 20.54 -2.76 4.51
C ILE A 169 19.78 -2.54 3.19
N ALA A 170 19.16 -1.38 3.02
CA ALA A 170 18.26 -1.07 1.93
C ALA A 170 18.90 -0.22 0.84
N ASP A 171 18.53 -0.47 -0.41
CA ASP A 171 18.77 0.40 -1.56
C ASP A 171 17.63 1.43 -1.60
N VAL A 172 17.91 2.65 -1.17
CA VAL A 172 16.92 3.73 -1.03
C VAL A 172 16.91 4.59 -2.29
N LYS A 173 15.74 4.77 -2.86
CA LYS A 173 15.51 5.47 -4.13
C LYS A 173 14.37 6.46 -4.05
N ASN A 174 14.36 7.43 -4.95
CA ASN A 174 13.20 8.28 -5.16
C ASN A 174 12.12 7.51 -5.94
N LEU A 175 10.86 7.85 -5.69
CA LEU A 175 9.71 7.33 -6.44
C LEU A 175 9.64 7.86 -7.88
N PHE A 176 10.36 8.95 -8.18
CA PHE A 176 10.39 9.63 -9.48
C PHE A 176 11.73 10.30 -9.73
#